data_7c7cd237f5476c7518fa36bb2ec91f70
#
_entry.id   7c7cd237f5476c7518fa36bb2ec91f70
#
_cell.length_a   1.000
_cell.length_b   1.000
_cell.length_c   1.000
_cell.angle_alpha   90.00
_cell.angle_beta   90.00
_cell.angle_gamma   90.00
#
_symmetry.space_group_name_H-M   'P 1'
#
loop_
_entity.id
_entity.type
_entity.pdbx_description
1 polymer ?
#
loop_
_entity_poly.entity_id
_entity_poly.type
_entity_poly.pdbx_seq_one_letter_code
_entity_poly.pdbx_strand_id
1 'polypeptide(L)'
;MIMDNTFRTKLREGKPTVGTHFMSSDPDLPEIIGDTALYDYGEFGAEYSVFDMQLLYHMARSGQCSNLPLMIKPDQKSESFWAQAALGAGFKAVLFTDIRTPDDIIRCHQAIRPDMPGDEGHMGVKLRRPALSGYSDKDPDVKGSQAYVDDLKSIVFLIMIEKNVAVENFDEILSTAKEYGVDMTLSLIHI
;
A
#
# COMPACT_ATOMS: atom_id res chain seq x y z
N MET A 1 -1.75 19.04 4.48
CA MET A 1 -0.89 18.35 5.47
C MET A 1 -0.62 16.95 4.94
N ILE A 2 0.61 16.49 4.98
CA ILE A 2 0.95 15.10 4.61
C ILE A 2 0.54 14.23 5.80
N MET A 3 -0.20 13.16 5.54
CA MET A 3 -0.60 12.22 6.59
C MET A 3 0.56 11.29 6.91
N ASP A 4 0.91 11.19 8.19
CA ASP A 4 1.86 10.20 8.67
C ASP A 4 1.32 8.78 8.48
N ASN A 5 2.20 7.82 8.17
CA ASN A 5 1.82 6.42 8.12
C ASN A 5 1.79 5.82 9.54
N THR A 6 0.71 6.13 10.28
CA THR A 6 0.53 5.64 11.66
C THR A 6 0.44 4.13 11.75
N PHE A 7 -0.07 3.47 10.69
CA PHE A 7 -0.08 2.02 10.56
C PHE A 7 1.35 1.45 10.56
N ARG A 8 2.24 2.03 9.73
CA ARG A 8 3.68 1.68 9.72
C ARG A 8 4.32 1.85 11.10
N THR A 9 4.02 2.97 11.77
CA THR A 9 4.59 3.28 13.08
C THR A 9 4.22 2.21 14.11
N LYS A 10 2.94 1.83 14.20
CA LYS A 10 2.49 0.76 15.11
C LYS A 10 3.15 -0.58 14.83
N LEU A 11 3.30 -0.96 13.56
CA LEU A 11 3.99 -2.21 13.19
C LEU A 11 5.46 -2.21 13.65
N ARG A 12 6.18 -1.10 13.46
CA ARG A 12 7.58 -0.97 13.93
C ARG A 12 7.72 -1.05 15.44
N GLU A 13 6.71 -0.61 16.16
CA GLU A 13 6.64 -0.68 17.63
C GLU A 13 6.18 -2.05 18.14
N GLY A 14 5.87 -2.99 17.25
CA GLY A 14 5.33 -4.30 17.61
C GLY A 14 3.94 -4.25 18.25
N LYS A 15 3.19 -3.19 18.00
CA LYS A 15 1.83 -3.01 18.52
C LYS A 15 0.81 -3.70 17.64
N PRO A 16 -0.26 -4.28 18.24
CA PRO A 16 -1.38 -4.80 17.46
C PRO A 16 -2.08 -3.67 16.69
N THR A 17 -2.61 -4.01 15.53
CA THR A 17 -3.37 -3.10 14.66
C THR A 17 -4.75 -3.66 14.38
N VAL A 18 -5.74 -2.76 14.26
CA VAL A 18 -7.11 -3.10 13.90
C VAL A 18 -7.43 -2.43 12.57
N GLY A 19 -7.77 -3.22 11.56
CA GLY A 19 -8.19 -2.74 10.25
C GLY A 19 -9.65 -3.04 9.97
N THR A 20 -10.22 -2.33 9.00
CA THR A 20 -11.52 -2.67 8.42
C THR A 20 -11.40 -2.85 6.92
N HIS A 21 -12.21 -3.73 6.36
CA HIS A 21 -12.29 -4.00 4.92
C HIS A 21 -13.55 -3.38 4.34
N PHE A 22 -13.43 -2.76 3.17
CA PHE A 22 -14.57 -2.24 2.43
C PHE A 22 -14.38 -2.39 0.91
N MET A 23 -15.50 -2.50 0.18
CA MET A 23 -15.56 -2.60 -1.28
C MET A 23 -16.43 -1.50 -1.91
N SER A 24 -16.97 -0.61 -1.07
CA SER A 24 -17.80 0.50 -1.56
C SER A 24 -16.98 1.48 -2.38
N SER A 25 -17.54 1.94 -3.48
CA SER A 25 -16.98 3.01 -4.31
C SER A 25 -17.41 4.42 -3.83
N ASP A 26 -17.95 4.51 -2.62
CA ASP A 26 -18.26 5.80 -1.99
C ASP A 26 -16.96 6.47 -1.52
N PRO A 27 -16.58 7.63 -2.07
CA PRO A 27 -15.35 8.31 -1.70
C PRO A 27 -15.35 8.88 -0.29
N ASP A 28 -16.52 9.05 0.34
CA ASP A 28 -16.63 9.61 1.70
C ASP A 28 -16.43 8.54 2.77
N LEU A 29 -16.55 7.27 2.41
CA LEU A 29 -16.47 6.15 3.35
C LEU A 29 -15.17 6.11 4.17
N PRO A 30 -13.96 6.37 3.61
CA PRO A 30 -12.74 6.42 4.41
C PRO A 30 -12.77 7.49 5.52
N GLU A 31 -13.38 8.65 5.24
CA GLU A 31 -13.53 9.71 6.25
C GLU A 31 -14.48 9.26 7.37
N ILE A 32 -15.64 8.68 7.02
CA ILE A 32 -16.61 8.15 7.97
C ILE A 32 -15.97 7.08 8.87
N ILE A 33 -15.19 6.17 8.28
CA ILE A 33 -14.48 5.13 9.03
C ILE A 33 -13.44 5.76 9.98
N GLY A 34 -12.64 6.69 9.47
CA GLY A 34 -11.58 7.34 10.24
C GLY A 34 -12.12 8.18 11.42
N ASP A 35 -13.23 8.87 11.22
CA ASP A 35 -13.89 9.66 12.27
C ASP A 35 -14.38 8.81 13.47
N THR A 36 -14.54 7.50 13.26
CA THR A 36 -14.83 6.59 14.39
C THR A 36 -13.67 6.45 15.36
N ALA A 37 -12.43 6.71 14.90
CA ALA A 37 -11.18 6.48 15.63
C ALA A 37 -11.01 5.04 16.17
N LEU A 38 -11.70 4.05 15.59
CA LEU A 38 -11.66 2.64 16.00
C LEU A 38 -10.63 1.82 15.22
N TYR A 39 -10.18 2.32 14.06
CA TYR A 39 -9.35 1.58 13.13
C TYR A 39 -8.01 2.26 12.90
N ASP A 40 -6.97 1.47 12.73
CA ASP A 40 -5.62 1.91 12.41
C ASP A 40 -5.38 2.04 10.90
N TYR A 41 -6.18 1.34 10.10
CA TYR A 41 -6.20 1.41 8.65
C TYR A 41 -7.52 0.96 8.05
N GLY A 42 -7.80 1.41 6.83
CA GLY A 42 -8.90 0.94 6.00
C GLY A 42 -8.37 0.20 4.77
N GLU A 43 -8.82 -1.04 4.54
CA GLU A 43 -8.48 -1.84 3.36
C GLU A 43 -9.56 -1.70 2.29
N PHE A 44 -9.19 -1.11 1.14
CA PHE A 44 -10.03 -1.08 -0.05
C PHE A 44 -9.82 -2.34 -0.88
N GLY A 45 -10.82 -3.21 -0.95
CA GLY A 45 -10.83 -4.45 -1.72
C GLY A 45 -11.01 -4.20 -3.22
N ALA A 46 -10.03 -3.60 -3.87
CA ALA A 46 -10.08 -3.22 -5.28
C ALA A 46 -10.22 -4.40 -6.23
N GLU A 47 -9.80 -5.61 -5.81
CA GLU A 47 -9.94 -6.85 -6.57
C GLU A 47 -11.39 -7.12 -7.01
N TYR A 48 -12.37 -6.70 -6.19
CA TYR A 48 -13.79 -6.96 -6.41
C TYR A 48 -14.64 -5.70 -6.56
N SER A 49 -14.03 -4.54 -6.62
CA SER A 49 -14.72 -3.25 -6.66
C SER A 49 -14.73 -2.64 -8.05
N VAL A 50 -15.72 -1.80 -8.31
CA VAL A 50 -15.75 -0.93 -9.49
C VAL A 50 -15.12 0.40 -9.10
N PHE A 51 -14.00 0.75 -9.73
CA PHE A 51 -13.26 1.99 -9.40
C PHE A 51 -12.42 2.46 -10.58
N ASP A 52 -11.93 3.67 -10.46
CA ASP A 52 -10.98 4.30 -11.37
C ASP A 52 -9.91 5.09 -10.61
N MET A 53 -8.96 5.68 -11.32
CA MET A 53 -7.89 6.49 -10.71
C MET A 53 -8.44 7.73 -10.00
N GLN A 54 -9.54 8.30 -10.47
CA GLN A 54 -10.14 9.48 -9.85
C GLN A 54 -10.73 9.13 -8.49
N LEU A 55 -11.40 7.98 -8.40
CA LEU A 55 -11.92 7.48 -7.13
C LEU A 55 -10.79 7.24 -6.12
N LEU A 56 -9.66 6.64 -6.53
CA LEU A 56 -8.50 6.46 -5.64
C LEU A 56 -7.98 7.79 -5.09
N TYR A 57 -7.99 8.86 -5.90
CA TYR A 57 -7.61 10.20 -5.43
C TYR A 57 -8.58 10.77 -4.40
N HIS A 58 -9.88 10.55 -4.58
CA HIS A 58 -10.90 11.00 -3.63
C HIS A 58 -10.80 10.21 -2.33
N MET A 59 -10.71 8.89 -2.39
CA MET A 59 -10.55 8.03 -1.20
C MET A 59 -9.29 8.40 -0.40
N ALA A 60 -8.16 8.60 -1.07
CA ALA A 60 -6.92 8.99 -0.40
C ALA A 60 -7.06 10.35 0.33
N ARG A 61 -7.80 11.30 -0.26
CA ARG A 61 -8.09 12.60 0.39
C ARG A 61 -9.02 12.43 1.58
N SER A 62 -10.07 11.62 1.43
CA SER A 62 -11.01 11.29 2.49
C SER A 62 -10.30 10.66 3.70
N GLY A 63 -9.46 9.64 3.46
CA GLY A 63 -8.62 9.06 4.53
C GLY A 63 -7.68 10.07 5.18
N GLN A 64 -7.14 11.04 4.41
CA GLN A 64 -6.30 12.11 4.96
C GLN A 64 -7.08 13.09 5.85
N CYS A 65 -8.35 13.37 5.55
CA CYS A 65 -9.19 14.26 6.36
C CYS A 65 -9.39 13.69 7.77
N SER A 66 -9.54 12.38 7.88
CA SER A 66 -9.79 11.67 9.15
C SER A 66 -8.57 10.95 9.72
N ASN A 67 -7.38 11.19 9.13
CA ASN A 67 -6.11 10.56 9.53
C ASN A 67 -6.15 9.01 9.52
N LEU A 68 -6.87 8.42 8.55
CA LEU A 68 -6.96 6.98 8.34
C LEU A 68 -6.03 6.54 7.20
N PRO A 69 -4.92 5.84 7.47
CA PRO A 69 -4.11 5.21 6.43
C PRO A 69 -4.93 4.22 5.61
N LEU A 70 -4.86 4.33 4.28
CA LEU A 70 -5.54 3.39 3.39
C LEU A 70 -4.58 2.35 2.82
N MET A 71 -5.06 1.13 2.73
CA MET A 71 -4.44 0.00 2.06
C MET A 71 -5.25 -0.35 0.82
N ILE A 72 -4.58 -0.61 -0.30
CA ILE A 72 -5.21 -1.20 -1.48
C ILE A 72 -4.93 -2.69 -1.54
N LYS A 73 -5.95 -3.47 -1.89
CA LYS A 73 -5.84 -4.88 -2.27
C LYS A 73 -6.20 -5.01 -3.75
N PRO A 74 -5.21 -4.93 -4.68
CA PRO A 74 -5.46 -5.02 -6.11
C PRO A 74 -5.67 -6.46 -6.57
N ASP A 75 -6.15 -6.65 -7.82
CA ASP A 75 -6.20 -7.95 -8.47
C ASP A 75 -4.80 -8.42 -8.91
N GLN A 76 -4.62 -9.74 -9.12
CA GLN A 76 -3.32 -10.34 -9.44
C GLN A 76 -2.78 -9.97 -10.83
N LYS A 77 -3.62 -9.58 -11.78
CA LYS A 77 -3.19 -9.35 -13.17
C LYS A 77 -2.66 -7.94 -13.39
N SER A 78 -3.28 -6.96 -12.72
CA SER A 78 -2.93 -5.54 -12.85
C SER A 78 -2.39 -4.96 -11.54
N GLU A 79 -1.92 -5.80 -10.62
CA GLU A 79 -1.47 -5.43 -9.29
C GLU A 79 -0.44 -4.31 -9.28
N SER A 80 0.58 -4.38 -10.14
CA SER A 80 1.63 -3.35 -10.19
C SER A 80 1.10 -1.99 -10.61
N PHE A 81 0.21 -1.95 -11.62
CA PHE A 81 -0.39 -0.72 -12.07
C PHE A 81 -1.26 -0.07 -10.99
N TRP A 82 -2.14 -0.86 -10.37
CA TRP A 82 -3.06 -0.33 -9.36
C TRP A 82 -2.36 0.00 -8.04
N ALA A 83 -1.35 -0.79 -7.63
CA ALA A 83 -0.51 -0.44 -6.50
C ALA A 83 0.15 0.93 -6.69
N GLN A 84 0.83 1.14 -7.82
CA GLN A 84 1.47 2.41 -8.15
C GLN A 84 0.46 3.56 -8.24
N ALA A 85 -0.72 3.33 -8.82
CA ALA A 85 -1.77 4.34 -8.91
C ALA A 85 -2.28 4.76 -7.54
N ALA A 86 -2.55 3.79 -6.66
CA ALA A 86 -3.03 4.03 -5.29
C ALA A 86 -1.96 4.74 -4.43
N LEU A 87 -0.70 4.28 -4.48
CA LEU A 87 0.39 4.92 -3.74
C LEU A 87 0.62 6.36 -4.22
N GLY A 88 0.60 6.58 -5.55
CA GLY A 88 0.67 7.91 -6.13
C GLY A 88 -0.54 8.80 -5.79
N ALA A 89 -1.68 8.22 -5.43
CA ALA A 89 -2.84 8.94 -4.91
C ALA A 89 -2.74 9.26 -3.42
N GLY A 90 -1.92 8.51 -2.65
CA GLY A 90 -1.70 8.74 -1.23
C GLY A 90 -2.09 7.60 -0.30
N PHE A 91 -2.34 6.40 -0.83
CA PHE A 91 -2.46 5.18 -0.02
C PHE A 91 -1.15 4.88 0.69
N LYS A 92 -1.21 4.18 1.83
CA LYS A 92 -0.06 3.96 2.72
C LYS A 92 0.32 2.48 2.88
N ALA A 93 -0.44 1.59 2.27
CA ALA A 93 -0.18 0.16 2.30
C ALA A 93 -0.69 -0.54 1.02
N VAL A 94 -0.09 -1.69 0.70
CA VAL A 94 -0.54 -2.58 -0.37
C VAL A 94 -0.57 -4.01 0.16
N LEU A 95 -1.69 -4.70 -0.07
CA LEU A 95 -1.86 -6.13 0.17
C LEU A 95 -1.88 -6.85 -1.18
N PHE A 96 -0.78 -7.49 -1.56
CA PHE A 96 -0.71 -8.28 -2.78
C PHE A 96 -1.30 -9.66 -2.58
N THR A 97 -2.21 -10.03 -3.47
CA THR A 97 -2.93 -11.31 -3.45
C THR A 97 -2.16 -12.39 -4.21
N ASP A 98 -2.53 -13.64 -3.97
CA ASP A 98 -2.16 -14.79 -4.81
C ASP A 98 -0.64 -14.98 -5.01
N ILE A 99 0.18 -14.71 -3.99
CA ILE A 99 1.61 -15.02 -4.00
C ILE A 99 1.79 -16.53 -4.07
N ARG A 100 2.60 -17.00 -5.01
CA ARG A 100 2.84 -18.43 -5.28
C ARG A 100 4.31 -18.82 -5.19
N THR A 101 5.20 -17.89 -5.53
CA THR A 101 6.64 -18.11 -5.63
C THR A 101 7.42 -16.93 -5.05
N PRO A 102 8.72 -17.11 -4.76
CA PRO A 102 9.61 -16.01 -4.39
C PRO A 102 9.64 -14.87 -5.42
N ASP A 103 9.58 -15.20 -6.73
CA ASP A 103 9.61 -14.20 -7.80
C ASP A 103 8.40 -13.25 -7.74
N ASP A 104 7.25 -13.71 -7.24
CA ASP A 104 6.09 -12.87 -7.06
C ASP A 104 6.37 -11.76 -6.02
N ILE A 105 7.09 -12.09 -4.93
CA ILE A 105 7.48 -11.11 -3.90
C ILE A 105 8.41 -10.06 -4.50
N ILE A 106 9.41 -10.49 -5.28
CA ILE A 106 10.37 -9.58 -5.92
C ILE A 106 9.63 -8.61 -6.84
N ARG A 107 8.71 -9.12 -7.67
CA ARG A 107 7.89 -8.32 -8.57
C ARG A 107 7.00 -7.32 -7.81
N CYS A 108 6.36 -7.75 -6.72
CA CYS A 108 5.54 -6.89 -5.88
C CYS A 108 6.37 -5.80 -5.19
N HIS A 109 7.55 -6.15 -4.67
CA HIS A 109 8.49 -5.20 -4.10
C HIS A 109 8.88 -4.13 -5.12
N GLN A 110 9.29 -4.54 -6.32
CA GLN A 110 9.66 -3.61 -7.40
C GLN A 110 8.52 -2.66 -7.77
N ALA A 111 7.27 -3.12 -7.72
CA ALA A 111 6.11 -2.29 -8.04
C ALA A 111 5.91 -1.12 -7.08
N ILE A 112 6.30 -1.25 -5.81
CA ILE A 112 6.00 -0.26 -4.75
C ILE A 112 7.23 0.51 -4.25
N ARG A 113 8.42 0.15 -4.70
CA ARG A 113 9.65 0.86 -4.31
C ARG A 113 10.06 1.86 -5.40
N PRO A 114 10.70 2.98 -5.03
CA PRO A 114 11.12 4.00 -5.98
C PRO A 114 12.17 3.47 -6.97
N ASP A 115 12.10 3.95 -8.21
CA ASP A 115 13.13 3.74 -9.23
C ASP A 115 14.32 4.66 -8.93
N MET A 116 15.13 4.23 -7.95
CA MET A 116 16.31 4.96 -7.49
C MET A 116 17.46 4.00 -7.17
N PRO A 117 18.72 4.46 -7.27
CA PRO A 117 19.87 3.65 -6.90
C PRO A 117 19.75 3.08 -5.47
N GLY A 118 19.86 1.75 -5.34
CA GLY A 118 19.80 1.04 -4.07
C GLY A 118 18.39 0.65 -3.61
N ASP A 119 17.36 1.02 -4.35
CA ASP A 119 15.97 0.62 -4.02
C ASP A 119 15.42 -0.46 -4.96
N GLU A 120 16.03 -0.63 -6.14
CA GLU A 120 15.67 -1.64 -7.17
C GLU A 120 14.19 -1.65 -7.57
N GLY A 121 13.50 -0.54 -7.32
CA GLY A 121 12.08 -0.39 -7.61
C GLY A 121 11.80 0.11 -9.03
N HIS A 122 10.54 0.04 -9.42
CA HIS A 122 10.05 0.54 -10.71
C HIS A 122 9.08 1.71 -10.56
N MET A 123 8.81 2.14 -9.32
CA MET A 123 7.87 3.23 -9.09
C MET A 123 8.52 4.58 -9.35
N GLY A 124 7.95 5.32 -10.31
CA GLY A 124 8.37 6.69 -10.57
C GLY A 124 8.13 7.60 -9.37
N VAL A 125 9.10 8.46 -9.07
CA VAL A 125 9.05 9.37 -7.92
C VAL A 125 8.32 10.69 -8.21
N LYS A 126 7.50 10.74 -9.24
CA LYS A 126 6.65 11.89 -9.57
C LYS A 126 5.28 11.78 -8.88
N LEU A 127 4.89 12.84 -8.21
CA LEU A 127 3.57 12.95 -7.61
C LEU A 127 2.47 12.83 -8.69
N ARG A 128 1.52 11.92 -8.46
CA ARG A 128 0.36 11.73 -9.34
C ARG A 128 -0.80 12.64 -8.96
N ARG A 129 -0.89 13.02 -7.68
CA ARG A 129 -1.93 13.89 -7.15
C ARG A 129 -1.34 15.24 -6.73
N PRO A 130 -1.75 16.35 -7.39
CA PRO A 130 -1.21 17.69 -7.07
C PRO A 130 -1.37 18.09 -5.61
N ALA A 131 -2.42 17.59 -4.93
CA ALA A 131 -2.64 17.86 -3.50
C ALA A 131 -1.54 17.29 -2.58
N LEU A 132 -0.66 16.43 -3.09
CA LEU A 132 0.52 15.93 -2.39
C LEU A 132 1.75 16.84 -2.55
N SER A 133 1.59 18.04 -3.09
CA SER A 133 2.67 19.01 -3.29
C SER A 133 3.40 19.44 -2.00
N GLY A 134 2.86 19.11 -0.83
CA GLY A 134 3.57 19.30 0.45
C GLY A 134 4.85 18.47 0.58
N TYR A 135 5.07 17.49 -0.28
CA TYR A 135 6.35 16.76 -0.39
C TYR A 135 7.40 17.52 -1.21
N SER A 136 7.01 18.49 -2.02
CA SER A 136 7.95 19.30 -2.78
C SER A 136 8.37 20.51 -1.95
N ASP A 137 9.65 20.63 -1.63
CA ASP A 137 10.24 21.84 -1.07
C ASP A 137 10.19 22.94 -2.13
N LYS A 138 9.08 23.62 -2.23
CA LYS A 138 8.87 24.88 -2.98
C LYS A 138 9.32 24.93 -4.46
N ASP A 139 9.93 23.87 -4.98
CA ASP A 139 10.39 23.79 -6.36
C ASP A 139 9.54 22.77 -7.12
N PRO A 140 8.67 23.21 -8.06
CA PRO A 140 7.83 22.32 -8.86
C PRO A 140 8.65 21.39 -9.79
N ASP A 141 9.93 21.71 -10.01
CA ASP A 141 10.84 20.92 -10.84
C ASP A 141 11.66 19.89 -10.04
N VAL A 142 11.60 19.90 -8.71
CA VAL A 142 12.23 18.87 -7.88
C VAL A 142 11.47 17.56 -8.05
N LYS A 143 12.02 16.71 -8.88
CA LYS A 143 11.56 15.32 -9.03
C LYS A 143 11.83 14.59 -7.73
N GLY A 144 10.77 14.28 -7.00
CA GLY A 144 10.82 13.49 -5.79
C GLY A 144 11.62 14.15 -4.68
N SER A 145 10.99 14.98 -3.88
CA SER A 145 11.60 15.41 -2.63
C SER A 145 12.03 14.18 -1.83
N GLN A 146 13.10 14.27 -1.07
CA GLN A 146 13.55 13.19 -0.19
C GLN A 146 12.40 12.73 0.73
N ALA A 147 11.58 13.66 1.21
CA ALA A 147 10.39 13.35 2.01
C ALA A 147 9.38 12.43 1.28
N TYR A 148 9.18 12.61 -0.03
CA TYR A 148 8.31 11.73 -0.80
C TYR A 148 8.94 10.34 -1.02
N VAL A 149 10.24 10.28 -1.27
CA VAL A 149 10.98 9.01 -1.36
C VAL A 149 10.90 8.26 -0.03
N ASP A 150 11.10 8.95 1.09
CA ASP A 150 10.99 8.36 2.43
C ASP A 150 9.58 7.87 2.73
N ASP A 151 8.56 8.60 2.27
CA ASP A 151 7.16 8.16 2.36
C ASP A 151 6.91 6.88 1.54
N LEU A 152 7.40 6.81 0.30
CA LEU A 152 7.32 5.59 -0.51
C LEU A 152 8.03 4.40 0.16
N LYS A 153 9.18 4.63 0.79
CA LYS A 153 9.89 3.60 1.57
C LYS A 153 9.14 3.20 2.84
N SER A 154 8.25 4.05 3.33
CA SER A 154 7.40 3.77 4.50
C SER A 154 6.15 2.97 4.18
N ILE A 155 5.84 2.71 2.92
CA ILE A 155 4.66 1.94 2.50
C ILE A 155 4.70 0.55 3.12
N VAL A 156 3.61 0.17 3.78
CA VAL A 156 3.46 -1.16 4.38
C VAL A 156 3.23 -2.17 3.26
N PHE A 157 4.07 -3.20 3.26
CA PHE A 157 4.07 -4.25 2.24
C PHE A 157 3.51 -5.54 2.81
N LEU A 158 2.34 -5.95 2.33
CA LEU A 158 1.64 -7.16 2.77
C LEU A 158 1.48 -8.14 1.61
N ILE A 159 1.48 -9.42 1.94
CA ILE A 159 1.25 -10.50 0.99
C ILE A 159 0.19 -11.47 1.49
N MET A 160 -0.49 -12.16 0.56
CA MET A 160 -1.44 -13.23 0.89
C MET A 160 -0.90 -14.59 0.48
N ILE A 161 -1.00 -15.55 1.40
CA ILE A 161 -0.75 -16.97 1.16
C ILE A 161 -2.10 -17.69 1.17
N GLU A 162 -2.58 -18.05 -0.02
CA GLU A 162 -3.94 -18.56 -0.19
C GLU A 162 -4.04 -19.70 -1.23
N LYS A 163 -2.93 -20.18 -1.77
CA LYS A 163 -2.88 -21.26 -2.76
C LYS A 163 -1.98 -22.40 -2.28
N ASN A 164 -2.33 -23.64 -2.65
CA ASN A 164 -1.52 -24.82 -2.29
C ASN A 164 -0.07 -24.69 -2.76
N VAL A 165 0.16 -24.16 -3.97
CA VAL A 165 1.52 -23.95 -4.50
C VAL A 165 2.34 -22.99 -3.62
N ALA A 166 1.70 -22.02 -2.98
CA ALA A 166 2.37 -21.12 -2.05
C ALA A 166 2.76 -21.84 -0.74
N VAL A 167 1.96 -22.82 -0.32
CA VAL A 167 2.28 -23.67 0.84
C VAL A 167 3.45 -24.59 0.52
N GLU A 168 3.50 -25.14 -0.68
CA GLU A 168 4.62 -25.98 -1.14
C GLU A 168 5.94 -25.21 -1.21
N ASN A 169 5.88 -23.90 -1.54
CA ASN A 169 7.04 -23.00 -1.63
C ASN A 169 7.25 -22.14 -0.36
N PHE A 170 6.58 -22.48 0.75
CA PHE A 170 6.44 -21.56 1.89
C PHE A 170 7.76 -21.11 2.50
N ASP A 171 8.72 -22.00 2.69
CA ASP A 171 10.02 -21.66 3.28
C ASP A 171 10.83 -20.70 2.42
N GLU A 172 10.80 -20.88 1.10
CA GLU A 172 11.46 -19.99 0.15
C GLU A 172 10.75 -18.63 0.09
N ILE A 173 9.43 -18.63 0.08
CA ILE A 173 8.61 -17.41 0.16
C ILE A 173 8.91 -16.63 1.42
N LEU A 174 8.97 -17.27 2.59
CA LEU A 174 9.28 -16.58 3.85
C LEU A 174 10.70 -16.01 3.87
N SER A 175 11.68 -16.77 3.34
CA SER A 175 13.05 -16.27 3.22
C SER A 175 13.13 -15.00 2.37
N THR A 176 12.49 -15.03 1.21
CA THR A 176 12.45 -13.89 0.28
C THR A 176 11.63 -12.73 0.87
N ALA A 177 10.50 -13.02 1.52
CA ALA A 177 9.70 -12.01 2.19
C ALA A 177 10.49 -11.22 3.24
N LYS A 178 11.33 -11.91 4.01
CA LYS A 178 12.23 -11.29 4.99
C LYS A 178 13.30 -10.43 4.33
N GLU A 179 13.89 -10.91 3.24
CA GLU A 179 14.92 -10.18 2.48
C GLU A 179 14.37 -8.89 1.86
N TYR A 180 13.18 -8.96 1.27
CA TYR A 180 12.54 -7.84 0.57
C TYR A 180 11.64 -6.98 1.46
N GLY A 181 11.66 -7.21 2.78
CA GLY A 181 11.00 -6.35 3.77
C GLY A 181 9.47 -6.39 3.70
N VAL A 182 8.91 -7.59 3.52
CA VAL A 182 7.47 -7.83 3.72
C VAL A 182 7.15 -7.64 5.20
N ASP A 183 6.16 -6.81 5.49
CA ASP A 183 5.82 -6.43 6.87
C ASP A 183 4.83 -7.40 7.51
N MET A 184 3.90 -7.94 6.72
CA MET A 184 2.86 -8.83 7.21
C MET A 184 2.49 -9.88 6.15
N THR A 185 2.10 -11.05 6.63
CA THR A 185 1.53 -12.12 5.80
C THR A 185 0.12 -12.41 6.27
N LEU A 186 -0.84 -12.38 5.35
CA LEU A 186 -2.21 -12.83 5.57
C LEU A 186 -2.38 -14.22 4.97
N SER A 187 -2.91 -15.16 5.74
CA SER A 187 -3.27 -16.49 5.23
C SER A 187 -4.78 -16.69 5.31
N LEU A 188 -5.38 -17.10 4.19
CA LEU A 188 -6.77 -17.54 4.11
C LEU A 188 -6.90 -19.05 3.91
N ILE A 189 -5.80 -19.78 4.05
CA ILE A 189 -5.81 -21.24 3.97
C ILE A 189 -6.35 -21.76 5.30
N HIS A 190 -7.57 -22.27 5.25
CA HIS A 190 -8.12 -23.02 6.37
C HIS A 190 -7.52 -24.43 6.34
N ILE A 191 -6.78 -24.73 7.37
CA ILE A 191 -6.22 -26.05 7.61
C ILE A 191 -7.30 -26.93 8.24
#